data_12cf9099ba8e904bd651a840d8e22f8a
#
_entry.id   12cf9099ba8e904bd651a840d8e22f8a
#
_cell.length_a   1.000
_cell.length_b   1.000
_cell.length_c   1.000
_cell.angle_alpha   90.00
_cell.angle_beta   90.00
_cell.angle_gamma   90.00
#
_symmetry.space_group_name_H-M   'P 1'
#
loop_
_entity.id
_entity.type
_entity.pdbx_description
1 polymer ?
#
loop_
_entity_poly.entity_id
_entity_poly.type
_entity_poly.pdbx_seq_one_letter_code
_entity_poly.pdbx_strand_id
1 'polypeptide(L)'
;MLKTDYKDAMYDGARKYKITSNADGTSGITDETVYTQEGDPFGANDINSTNKAINRINGEPANVTLTASGWTGDAAPYSQTVEVEGVTAEDNPIFVSLLEDGAPAETQKAYMKAFGIIASGTGTTAAGSVTF
;
A
#
# COMPACT_ATOMS: atom_id res chain seq x y z
N MET A 1 -1.79 -9.02 0.65
CA MET A 1 -1.85 -9.02 2.15
C MET A 1 -0.48 -9.44 2.67
N LEU A 2 0.02 -8.79 3.71
CA LEU A 2 1.29 -9.18 4.34
C LEU A 2 1.11 -10.51 5.07
N LYS A 3 2.16 -11.34 5.08
CA LYS A 3 2.17 -12.60 5.84
C LYS A 3 2.14 -12.31 7.35
N THR A 4 1.26 -12.97 8.08
CA THR A 4 1.05 -12.76 9.53
C THR A 4 1.24 -14.05 10.34
N ASP A 5 1.64 -15.13 9.68
CA ASP A 5 1.75 -16.48 10.24
C ASP A 5 3.15 -17.07 10.07
N TYR A 6 4.19 -16.23 10.24
CA TYR A 6 5.58 -16.70 10.24
C TYR A 6 5.79 -17.76 11.30
N LYS A 7 6.52 -18.80 10.95
CA LYS A 7 6.87 -19.91 11.84
C LYS A 7 8.36 -19.88 12.16
N ASP A 8 8.67 -20.10 13.42
CA ASP A 8 10.04 -20.32 13.84
C ASP A 8 10.50 -21.74 13.49
N ALA A 9 11.80 -21.90 13.23
CA ALA A 9 12.41 -23.21 13.09
C ALA A 9 12.42 -23.94 14.44
N MET A 10 11.95 -25.19 14.45
CA MET A 10 11.97 -26.05 15.63
C MET A 10 12.86 -27.27 15.38
N TYR A 11 13.66 -27.66 16.36
CA TYR A 11 14.56 -28.80 16.30
C TYR A 11 14.82 -29.35 17.70
N ASP A 12 15.16 -30.63 17.81
CA ASP A 12 15.51 -31.25 19.06
C ASP A 12 17.03 -31.24 19.30
N GLY A 13 17.43 -30.78 20.48
CA GLY A 13 18.84 -30.74 20.89
C GLY A 13 19.59 -29.52 20.35
N ALA A 14 20.86 -29.67 19.99
CA ALA A 14 21.70 -28.61 19.47
C ALA A 14 21.69 -28.57 17.95
N ARG A 15 21.87 -27.38 17.36
CA ARG A 15 22.11 -27.23 15.92
C ARG A 15 23.38 -27.94 15.50
N LYS A 16 23.38 -28.56 14.33
CA LYS A 16 24.48 -29.29 13.76
C LYS A 16 24.94 -28.66 12.47
N TYR A 17 26.24 -28.44 12.37
CA TYR A 17 26.85 -27.84 11.18
C TYR A 17 28.01 -28.73 10.69
N LYS A 18 28.05 -28.92 9.38
CA LYS A 18 29.19 -29.57 8.71
C LYS A 18 30.07 -28.50 8.10
N ILE A 19 31.37 -28.59 8.36
CA ILE A 19 32.37 -27.72 7.77
C ILE A 19 33.11 -28.52 6.68
N THR A 20 33.19 -27.97 5.48
CA THR A 20 33.87 -28.55 4.33
C THR A 20 34.91 -27.57 3.80
N SER A 21 36.15 -28.02 3.65
CA SER A 21 37.22 -27.21 3.05
C SER A 21 37.07 -27.21 1.53
N ASN A 22 37.16 -26.04 0.93
CA ASN A 22 37.12 -25.82 -0.51
C ASN A 22 38.55 -25.80 -1.09
N ALA A 23 38.65 -26.03 -2.39
CA ALA A 23 39.96 -26.05 -3.08
C ALA A 23 40.62 -24.66 -3.16
N ASP A 24 39.84 -23.59 -3.00
CA ASP A 24 40.31 -22.20 -2.98
C ASP A 24 40.80 -21.70 -1.61
N GLY A 25 40.85 -22.58 -0.62
CA GLY A 25 41.29 -22.30 0.76
C GLY A 25 40.17 -21.72 1.64
N THR A 26 38.95 -21.55 1.14
CA THR A 26 37.79 -21.22 1.95
C THR A 26 37.12 -22.43 2.58
N SER A 27 36.20 -22.22 3.51
CA SER A 27 35.38 -23.29 4.08
C SER A 27 33.92 -23.02 3.88
N GLY A 28 33.16 -24.00 3.43
CA GLY A 28 31.73 -24.02 3.41
C GLY A 28 31.18 -24.52 4.74
N ILE A 29 30.09 -23.94 5.20
CA ILE A 29 29.32 -24.39 6.38
C ILE A 29 27.92 -24.76 5.90
N THR A 30 27.54 -26.01 6.13
CA THR A 30 26.21 -26.54 5.83
C THR A 30 25.47 -26.84 7.12
N ASP A 31 24.23 -26.39 7.23
CA ASP A 31 23.37 -26.77 8.36
C ASP A 31 22.87 -28.20 8.14
N GLU A 32 23.22 -29.11 9.05
CA GLU A 32 22.75 -30.50 9.08
C GLU A 32 21.81 -30.74 10.28
N THR A 33 21.22 -29.71 10.80
CA THR A 33 20.20 -29.81 11.86
C THR A 33 18.98 -30.53 11.35
N VAL A 34 18.47 -31.49 12.08
CA VAL A 34 17.18 -32.12 11.78
C VAL A 34 16.10 -31.26 12.38
N TYR A 35 15.38 -30.59 11.54
CA TYR A 35 14.25 -29.74 11.94
C TYR A 35 12.98 -30.56 12.08
N THR A 36 12.24 -30.36 13.17
CA THR A 36 10.87 -30.86 13.36
C THR A 36 9.86 -29.92 12.73
N GLN A 37 10.24 -28.65 12.55
CA GLN A 37 9.53 -27.66 11.77
C GLN A 37 10.55 -26.73 11.09
N GLU A 38 10.45 -26.60 9.79
CA GLU A 38 11.22 -25.58 9.05
C GLU A 38 10.69 -24.18 9.41
N GLY A 39 11.63 -23.26 9.66
CA GLY A 39 11.29 -21.87 9.86
C GLY A 39 11.00 -21.16 8.54
N ASP A 40 10.13 -20.20 8.57
CA ASP A 40 9.91 -19.34 7.42
C ASP A 40 11.11 -18.39 7.21
N PRO A 41 11.58 -18.23 5.99
CA PRO A 41 12.59 -17.22 5.70
C PRO A 41 12.01 -15.82 5.94
N PHE A 42 12.75 -14.99 6.66
CA PHE A 42 12.45 -13.58 6.88
C PHE A 42 13.60 -12.74 6.34
N GLY A 43 13.34 -11.95 5.34
CA GLY A 43 14.38 -11.24 4.61
C GLY A 43 14.05 -9.82 4.22
N ALA A 44 14.88 -9.26 3.37
CA ALA A 44 14.73 -7.87 2.90
C ALA A 44 13.37 -7.61 2.24
N ASN A 45 12.82 -8.61 1.53
CA ASN A 45 11.51 -8.46 0.88
C ASN A 45 10.37 -8.28 1.89
N ASP A 46 10.42 -8.98 3.03
CA ASP A 46 9.40 -8.88 4.07
C ASP A 46 9.45 -7.51 4.74
N ILE A 47 10.65 -7.06 5.08
CA ILE A 47 10.88 -5.71 5.63
C ILE A 47 10.43 -4.63 4.65
N ASN A 48 10.81 -4.75 3.37
CA ASN A 48 10.45 -3.76 2.36
C ASN A 48 8.93 -3.71 2.13
N SER A 49 8.26 -4.86 2.17
CA SER A 49 6.80 -4.93 2.04
C SER A 49 6.10 -4.28 3.24
N THR A 50 6.63 -4.51 4.45
CA THR A 50 6.13 -3.87 5.67
C THR A 50 6.34 -2.35 5.62
N ASN A 51 7.55 -1.90 5.23
CA ASN A 51 7.85 -0.48 5.12
C ASN A 51 6.97 0.21 4.06
N LYS A 52 6.73 -0.44 2.92
CA LYS A 52 5.80 0.08 1.91
C LYS A 52 4.38 0.23 2.45
N ALA A 53 3.89 -0.77 3.20
CA ALA A 53 2.56 -0.70 3.80
C ALA A 53 2.46 0.42 4.85
N ILE A 54 3.50 0.58 5.69
CA ILE A 54 3.56 1.66 6.69
C ILE A 54 3.62 3.03 6.02
N ASN A 55 4.46 3.17 4.98
CA ASN A 55 4.58 4.43 4.24
C ASN A 55 3.26 4.83 3.56
N ARG A 56 2.47 3.86 3.09
CA ARG A 56 1.11 4.13 2.58
C ARG A 56 0.16 4.65 3.66
N ILE A 57 0.22 4.10 4.86
CA ILE A 57 -0.61 4.55 5.99
C ILE A 57 -0.19 5.95 6.47
N ASN A 58 1.11 6.23 6.45
CA ASN A 58 1.70 7.50 6.89
C ASN A 58 1.88 8.49 5.73
N GLY A 59 1.48 8.11 4.51
CA GLY A 59 1.62 8.94 3.31
C GLY A 59 0.85 10.25 3.45
N GLU A 60 1.39 11.31 2.85
CA GLU A 60 0.66 12.58 2.71
C GLU A 60 -0.60 12.38 1.86
N PRO A 61 -1.70 13.09 2.17
CA PRO A 61 -2.90 13.03 1.36
C PRO A 61 -2.59 13.42 -0.09
N ALA A 62 -3.05 12.62 -1.04
CA ALA A 62 -2.94 12.99 -2.45
C ALA A 62 -3.93 14.12 -2.78
N ASN A 63 -3.43 15.22 -3.32
CA ASN A 63 -4.26 16.30 -3.81
C ASN A 63 -4.78 15.95 -5.21
N VAL A 64 -6.09 15.87 -5.35
CA VAL A 64 -6.77 15.54 -6.60
C VAL A 64 -7.63 16.73 -7.05
N THR A 65 -7.51 17.10 -8.32
CA THR A 65 -8.35 18.12 -8.93
C THR A 65 -9.37 17.47 -9.85
N LEU A 66 -10.64 17.62 -9.52
CA LEU A 66 -11.76 17.23 -10.38
C LEU A 66 -12.19 18.44 -11.19
N THR A 67 -12.06 18.35 -12.52
CA THR A 67 -12.41 19.47 -13.41
C THR A 67 -13.85 19.32 -13.92
N ALA A 68 -14.52 20.42 -14.19
CA ALA A 68 -15.88 20.39 -14.73
C ALA A 68 -15.98 19.67 -16.09
N SER A 69 -14.92 19.76 -16.90
CA SER A 69 -14.85 19.10 -18.22
C SER A 69 -14.40 17.64 -18.17
N GLY A 70 -13.95 17.16 -17.03
CA GLY A 70 -13.43 15.78 -16.88
C GLY A 70 -14.53 14.73 -16.65
N TRP A 71 -15.76 15.18 -16.39
CA TRP A 71 -16.88 14.26 -16.16
C TRP A 71 -17.41 13.69 -17.46
N THR A 72 -17.64 12.38 -17.45
CA THR A 72 -18.16 11.60 -18.59
C THR A 72 -19.49 10.94 -18.23
N GLY A 73 -20.30 10.68 -19.25
CA GLY A 73 -21.64 10.10 -19.15
C GLY A 73 -22.69 10.99 -19.83
N ASP A 74 -23.64 10.38 -20.54
CA ASP A 74 -24.74 11.11 -21.19
C ASP A 74 -25.88 11.49 -20.23
N ALA A 75 -25.93 10.79 -19.09
CA ALA A 75 -26.85 11.03 -18.00
C ALA A 75 -26.21 10.62 -16.66
N ALA A 76 -26.77 11.08 -15.54
CA ALA A 76 -26.32 10.66 -14.22
C ALA A 76 -26.49 9.13 -14.03
N PRO A 77 -25.57 8.46 -13.33
CA PRO A 77 -24.39 9.03 -12.67
C PRO A 77 -23.27 9.37 -13.66
N TYR A 78 -22.64 10.52 -13.45
CA TYR A 78 -21.42 10.89 -14.18
C TYR A 78 -20.21 10.32 -13.47
N SER A 79 -19.11 10.12 -14.20
CA SER A 79 -17.86 9.64 -13.62
C SER A 79 -16.66 10.44 -14.11
N GLN A 80 -15.64 10.54 -13.28
CA GLN A 80 -14.34 11.11 -13.61
C GLN A 80 -13.25 10.25 -13.00
N THR A 81 -12.32 9.76 -13.83
CA THR A 81 -11.13 9.02 -13.38
C THR A 81 -9.94 9.96 -13.35
N VAL A 82 -9.19 9.92 -12.27
CA VAL A 82 -7.94 10.68 -12.09
C VAL A 82 -6.82 9.75 -11.68
N GLU A 83 -5.61 10.04 -12.14
CA GLU A 83 -4.43 9.29 -11.75
C GLU A 83 -3.98 9.71 -10.34
N VAL A 84 -3.70 8.73 -9.49
CA VAL A 84 -3.20 8.91 -8.13
C VAL A 84 -2.11 7.89 -7.88
N GLU A 85 -0.87 8.34 -7.82
CA GLU A 85 0.28 7.47 -7.66
C GLU A 85 0.19 6.65 -6.37
N GLY A 86 0.51 5.38 -6.45
CA GLY A 86 0.55 4.46 -5.31
C GLY A 86 -0.79 3.88 -4.89
N VAL A 87 -1.90 4.30 -5.49
CA VAL A 87 -3.22 3.71 -5.24
C VAL A 87 -3.31 2.31 -5.86
N THR A 88 -3.94 1.39 -5.16
CA THR A 88 -4.22 0.03 -5.61
C THR A 88 -5.71 -0.27 -5.58
N ALA A 89 -6.15 -1.34 -6.23
CA ALA A 89 -7.55 -1.75 -6.25
C ALA A 89 -8.12 -2.15 -4.87
N GLU A 90 -7.25 -2.47 -3.92
CA GLU A 90 -7.62 -2.86 -2.56
C GLU A 90 -7.71 -1.66 -1.59
N ASP A 91 -7.39 -0.44 -2.08
CA ASP A 91 -7.44 0.75 -1.24
C ASP A 91 -8.89 1.23 -1.07
N ASN A 92 -9.15 1.78 0.10
CA ASN A 92 -10.44 2.41 0.44
C ASN A 92 -10.16 3.87 0.86
N PRO A 93 -10.07 4.80 -0.08
CA PRO A 93 -9.67 6.17 0.19
C PRO A 93 -10.75 6.92 0.98
N ILE A 94 -10.29 7.82 1.85
CA ILE A 94 -11.15 8.79 2.53
C ILE A 94 -10.97 10.12 1.81
N PHE A 95 -12.07 10.70 1.34
CA PHE A 95 -12.07 12.00 0.69
C PHE A 95 -12.33 13.11 1.70
N VAL A 96 -11.49 14.13 1.67
CA VAL A 96 -11.65 15.34 2.46
C VAL A 96 -11.60 16.55 1.53
N SER A 97 -12.39 17.58 1.82
CA SER A 97 -12.27 18.81 1.08
C SER A 97 -11.07 19.61 1.57
N LEU A 98 -10.29 20.13 0.64
CA LEU A 98 -9.23 21.09 0.93
C LEU A 98 -9.77 22.49 0.68
N LEU A 99 -9.81 23.29 1.72
CA LEU A 99 -10.11 24.71 1.64
C LEU A 99 -8.85 25.48 2.06
N GLU A 100 -8.43 26.44 1.25
CA GLU A 100 -7.35 27.34 1.64
C GLU A 100 -7.80 28.22 2.81
N ASP A 101 -6.97 28.36 3.82
CA ASP A 101 -7.22 29.28 4.92
C ASP A 101 -7.34 30.70 4.39
N GLY A 102 -8.38 31.42 4.82
CA GLY A 102 -8.67 32.78 4.36
C GLY A 102 -9.38 32.89 3.01
N ALA A 103 -9.82 31.79 2.40
CA ALA A 103 -10.59 31.84 1.16
C ALA A 103 -11.89 32.66 1.32
N PRO A 104 -12.31 33.47 0.31
CA PRO A 104 -13.55 34.26 0.35
C PRO A 104 -14.78 33.38 0.62
N ALA A 105 -15.76 33.91 1.35
CA ALA A 105 -16.95 33.15 1.75
C ALA A 105 -17.71 32.54 0.57
N GLU A 106 -17.77 33.22 -0.58
CA GLU A 106 -18.41 32.68 -1.78
C GLU A 106 -17.64 31.50 -2.38
N THR A 107 -16.30 31.55 -2.36
CA THR A 107 -15.43 30.44 -2.75
C THR A 107 -15.66 29.24 -1.83
N GLN A 108 -15.71 29.48 -0.52
CA GLN A 108 -15.98 28.42 0.46
C GLN A 108 -17.33 27.75 0.21
N LYS A 109 -18.40 28.54 0.00
CA LYS A 109 -19.74 28.00 -0.31
C LYS A 109 -19.77 27.18 -1.58
N ALA A 110 -19.15 27.69 -2.66
CA ALA A 110 -19.07 26.98 -3.93
C ALA A 110 -18.33 25.66 -3.79
N TYR A 111 -17.22 25.67 -3.06
CA TYR A 111 -16.41 24.49 -2.81
C TYR A 111 -17.15 23.44 -1.98
N MET A 112 -17.79 23.85 -0.88
CA MET A 112 -18.59 22.95 -0.04
C MET A 112 -19.75 22.33 -0.81
N LYS A 113 -20.40 23.10 -1.69
CA LYS A 113 -21.46 22.58 -2.56
C LYS A 113 -20.93 21.52 -3.53
N ALA A 114 -19.80 21.79 -4.19
CA ALA A 114 -19.17 20.85 -5.11
C ALA A 114 -18.72 19.58 -4.38
N PHE A 115 -18.06 19.73 -3.24
CA PHE A 115 -17.61 18.60 -2.43
C PHE A 115 -18.80 17.76 -1.90
N GLY A 116 -19.90 18.39 -1.52
CA GLY A 116 -21.12 17.68 -1.10
C GLY A 116 -21.69 16.77 -2.20
N ILE A 117 -21.58 17.17 -3.47
CA ILE A 117 -21.97 16.32 -4.61
C ILE A 117 -21.02 15.12 -4.73
N ILE A 118 -19.70 15.36 -4.68
CA ILE A 118 -18.69 14.28 -4.74
C ILE A 118 -18.87 13.30 -3.57
N ALA A 119 -19.03 13.81 -2.36
CA ALA A 119 -19.18 13.00 -1.14
C ALA A 119 -20.49 12.19 -1.10
N SER A 120 -21.49 12.53 -1.91
CA SER A 120 -22.72 11.75 -2.05
C SER A 120 -22.62 10.62 -3.08
N GLY A 121 -21.56 10.60 -3.87
CA GLY A 121 -21.26 9.56 -4.85
C GLY A 121 -20.47 8.38 -4.25
N THR A 122 -20.00 7.56 -5.15
CA THR A 122 -19.10 6.44 -4.82
C THR A 122 -17.74 6.66 -5.46
N GLY A 123 -16.68 6.24 -4.77
CA GLY A 123 -15.34 6.20 -5.33
C GLY A 123 -14.87 4.75 -5.49
N THR A 124 -14.25 4.44 -6.61
CA THR A 124 -13.62 3.15 -6.86
C THR A 124 -12.14 3.33 -7.16
N THR A 125 -11.32 2.40 -6.67
CA THR A 125 -9.88 2.42 -6.87
C THR A 125 -9.43 1.36 -7.86
N ALA A 126 -8.40 1.69 -8.62
CA ALA A 126 -7.67 0.77 -9.47
C ALA A 126 -6.16 1.04 -9.35
N ALA A 127 -5.32 0.24 -9.99
CA ALA A 127 -3.89 0.47 -9.95
C ALA A 127 -3.54 1.85 -10.53
N GLY A 128 -3.07 2.77 -9.67
CA GLY A 128 -2.65 4.11 -10.05
C GLY A 128 -3.79 5.10 -10.32
N SER A 129 -5.04 4.79 -10.00
CA SER A 129 -6.16 5.70 -10.30
C SER A 129 -7.34 5.57 -9.35
N VAL A 130 -8.14 6.64 -9.29
CA VAL A 130 -9.40 6.71 -8.56
C VAL A 130 -10.49 7.21 -9.52
N THR A 131 -11.63 6.54 -9.54
CA THR A 131 -12.83 6.97 -10.27
C THR A 131 -13.89 7.43 -9.28
N PHE A 132 -14.38 8.64 -9.51
CA PHE A 132 -15.44 9.29 -8.75
C PHE A 132 -16.75 9.20 -9.47
#